data_7932e0a7ce153bfcd06bc297171b1d43
#
_entry.id   7932e0a7ce153bfcd06bc297171b1d43
#
_cell.length_a   1.000
_cell.length_b   1.000
_cell.length_c   1.000
_cell.angle_alpha   90.00
_cell.angle_beta   90.00
_cell.angle_gamma   90.00
#
_symmetry.space_group_name_H-M   'P 1'
#
loop_
_entity.id
_entity.type
_entity.pdbx_description
1 polymer ?
#
loop_
_entity_poly.entity_id
_entity_poly.type
_entity_poly.pdbx_seq_one_letter_code
_entity_poly.pdbx_strand_id
1 'polypeptide(L)'
;RQQAEALRERGFAVCIGTAGDMDFINSIARTRGMEQVLMDLIEDNPVYLEIMQARFEFFYEVQRRTLEAAGGLVDFAHAGDDFGNQRGPMISPAIFERHFAAKYGEYFEMVHSHGARTMMHMCGCVERFLSRLIELGLDVYDVVQPTTPSMDIAVLKERFGDRLTFCGSVCVQTTLAWGTPQDVEGEVRRRLGLFPQGGLFLGPTHAIQVGSPLENILALYHTAGSLAETIDEKILSLGTAAEQSDKINLAKLF
;
A
#
# COMPACT_ATOMS: atom_id res chain seq x y z
N ARG A 1 14.23 9.08 15.45
CA ARG A 1 14.25 10.52 15.30
C ARG A 1 15.33 10.96 14.32
N GLN A 2 16.62 10.72 14.57
CA GLN A 2 17.73 11.14 13.69
C GLN A 2 17.56 10.71 12.22
N GLN A 3 17.06 9.48 11.99
CA GLN A 3 16.78 9.01 10.62
C GLN A 3 15.66 9.81 9.96
N ALA A 4 14.59 10.16 10.70
CA ALA A 4 13.49 10.97 10.19
C ALA A 4 13.95 12.39 9.84
N GLU A 5 14.77 13.00 10.70
CA GLU A 5 15.39 14.30 10.45
C GLU A 5 16.21 14.28 9.15
N ALA A 6 17.11 13.30 9.00
CA ALA A 6 17.93 13.15 7.80
C ALA A 6 17.13 12.90 6.50
N LEU A 7 16.00 12.19 6.57
CA LEU A 7 15.12 11.99 5.42
C LEU A 7 14.40 13.29 5.03
N ARG A 8 13.88 14.03 6.01
CA ARG A 8 13.22 15.31 5.77
C ARG A 8 14.16 16.39 5.21
N GLU A 9 15.40 16.45 5.69
CA GLU A 9 16.45 17.34 5.14
C GLU A 9 16.71 17.05 3.65
N ARG A 10 16.52 15.80 3.21
CA ARG A 10 16.61 15.39 1.81
C ARG A 10 15.32 15.58 1.01
N GLY A 11 14.27 16.13 1.61
CA GLY A 11 12.99 16.38 0.97
C GLY A 11 12.07 15.15 0.84
N PHE A 12 12.34 14.06 1.58
CA PHE A 12 11.49 12.87 1.58
C PHE A 12 10.38 12.97 2.63
N ALA A 13 9.22 12.44 2.27
CA ALA A 13 8.19 12.12 3.25
C ALA A 13 8.64 10.93 4.12
N VAL A 14 8.33 10.99 5.40
CA VAL A 14 8.68 9.95 6.37
C VAL A 14 7.46 9.08 6.64
N CYS A 15 7.56 7.80 6.27
CA CYS A 15 6.55 6.79 6.55
C CYS A 15 7.07 5.77 7.56
N ILE A 16 6.22 5.37 8.51
CA ILE A 16 6.48 4.26 9.43
C ILE A 16 5.46 3.14 9.21
N GLY A 17 5.78 1.96 9.71
CA GLY A 17 4.92 0.79 9.53
C GLY A 17 5.04 0.16 8.13
N THR A 18 4.25 -0.86 7.90
CA THR A 18 4.22 -1.61 6.64
C THR A 18 2.80 -2.09 6.32
N ALA A 19 2.56 -2.52 5.09
CA ALA A 19 1.33 -3.20 4.66
C ALA A 19 1.01 -4.49 5.45
N GLY A 20 2.00 -5.06 6.15
CA GLY A 20 1.82 -6.26 6.98
C GLY A 20 1.54 -5.96 8.45
N ASP A 21 1.64 -4.70 8.87
CA ASP A 21 1.32 -4.30 10.24
C ASP A 21 -0.20 -4.35 10.43
N MET A 22 -0.63 -4.92 11.55
CA MET A 22 -2.04 -5.22 11.86
C MET A 22 -2.68 -6.32 11.02
N ASP A 23 -2.38 -6.52 9.76
CA ASP A 23 -2.92 -7.55 8.85
C ASP A 23 -3.49 -8.80 9.58
N PHE A 24 -4.77 -8.73 9.94
CA PHE A 24 -5.44 -9.75 10.76
C PHE A 24 -5.91 -10.95 9.95
N ILE A 25 -6.13 -10.76 8.64
CA ILE A 25 -6.58 -11.84 7.76
C ILE A 25 -5.39 -12.63 7.22
N ASN A 26 -4.56 -12.02 6.36
CA ASN A 26 -3.50 -12.76 5.66
C ASN A 26 -2.39 -13.22 6.61
N SER A 27 -1.96 -12.39 7.55
CA SER A 27 -0.89 -12.76 8.46
C SER A 27 -1.27 -13.91 9.39
N ILE A 28 -2.50 -13.94 9.90
CA ILE A 28 -2.99 -15.06 10.70
C ILE A 28 -3.25 -16.29 9.82
N ALA A 29 -3.72 -16.08 8.59
CA ALA A 29 -3.98 -17.16 7.63
C ALA A 29 -2.72 -17.92 7.20
N ARG A 30 -1.54 -17.30 7.27
CA ARG A 30 -0.25 -17.99 6.99
C ARG A 30 0.01 -19.19 7.90
N THR A 31 -0.53 -19.18 9.11
CA THR A 31 -0.38 -20.27 10.08
C THR A 31 -1.66 -21.06 10.28
N ARG A 32 -2.83 -20.41 10.18
CA ARG A 32 -4.12 -21.02 10.48
C ARG A 32 -4.88 -21.51 9.23
N GLY A 33 -4.48 -21.05 8.05
CA GLY A 33 -5.18 -21.28 6.78
C GLY A 33 -6.28 -20.24 6.52
N MET A 34 -6.41 -19.80 5.26
CA MET A 34 -7.34 -18.74 4.87
C MET A 34 -8.81 -19.13 5.11
N GLU A 35 -9.19 -20.35 4.72
CA GLU A 35 -10.53 -20.87 4.91
C GLU A 35 -10.93 -20.85 6.39
N GLN A 36 -10.02 -21.32 7.26
CA GLN A 36 -10.26 -21.35 8.69
C GLN A 36 -10.40 -19.93 9.28
N VAL A 37 -9.57 -18.98 8.85
CA VAL A 37 -9.68 -17.58 9.30
C VAL A 37 -11.03 -16.97 8.91
N LEU A 38 -11.51 -17.21 7.69
CA LEU A 38 -12.81 -16.71 7.25
C LEU A 38 -13.97 -17.38 8.01
N MET A 39 -13.86 -18.66 8.32
CA MET A 39 -14.83 -19.37 9.18
C MET A 39 -14.82 -18.82 10.60
N ASP A 40 -13.63 -18.63 11.18
CA ASP A 40 -13.48 -18.09 12.53
C ASP A 40 -14.11 -16.69 12.70
N LEU A 41 -14.00 -15.85 11.67
CA LEU A 41 -14.63 -14.52 11.63
C LEU A 41 -16.16 -14.59 11.60
N ILE A 42 -16.73 -15.61 10.91
CA ILE A 42 -18.18 -15.81 10.83
C ILE A 42 -18.72 -16.35 12.16
N GLU A 43 -17.98 -17.27 12.78
CA GLU A 43 -18.36 -18.00 13.98
C GLU A 43 -17.99 -17.28 15.28
N ASP A 44 -17.36 -16.12 15.20
CA ASP A 44 -16.82 -15.38 16.36
C ASP A 44 -15.87 -16.26 17.21
N ASN A 45 -14.99 -17.02 16.55
CA ASN A 45 -14.11 -18.00 17.20
C ASN A 45 -13.18 -17.31 18.23
N PRO A 46 -13.26 -17.66 19.52
CA PRO A 46 -12.54 -16.94 20.57
C PRO A 46 -11.02 -17.03 20.43
N VAL A 47 -10.48 -18.12 19.91
CA VAL A 47 -9.03 -18.28 19.70
C VAL A 47 -8.53 -17.32 18.63
N TYR A 48 -9.27 -17.20 17.51
CA TYR A 48 -8.91 -16.24 16.47
C TYR A 48 -9.00 -14.80 16.97
N LEU A 49 -10.07 -14.47 17.70
CA LEU A 49 -10.27 -13.12 18.24
C LEU A 49 -9.19 -12.74 19.26
N GLU A 50 -8.71 -13.68 20.07
CA GLU A 50 -7.60 -13.47 21.00
C GLU A 50 -6.28 -13.21 20.25
N ILE A 51 -5.98 -13.99 19.20
CA ILE A 51 -4.80 -13.78 18.35
C ILE A 51 -4.87 -12.40 17.66
N MET A 52 -6.05 -12.05 17.13
CA MET A 52 -6.29 -10.75 16.50
C MET A 52 -6.07 -9.60 17.48
N GLN A 53 -6.57 -9.73 18.73
CA GLN A 53 -6.40 -8.73 19.77
C GLN A 53 -4.94 -8.56 20.18
N ALA A 54 -4.24 -9.66 20.42
CA ALA A 54 -2.82 -9.62 20.77
C ALA A 54 -1.97 -8.98 19.66
N ARG A 55 -2.30 -9.29 18.39
CA ARG A 55 -1.65 -8.69 17.22
C ARG A 55 -1.93 -7.18 17.13
N PHE A 56 -3.17 -6.77 17.36
CA PHE A 56 -3.54 -5.35 17.41
C PHE A 56 -2.73 -4.59 18.47
N GLU A 57 -2.73 -5.07 19.71
CA GLU A 57 -2.03 -4.45 20.82
C GLU A 57 -0.52 -4.32 20.56
N PHE A 58 0.08 -5.36 19.96
CA PHE A 58 1.49 -5.34 19.61
C PHE A 58 1.83 -4.25 18.59
N PHE A 59 1.15 -4.22 17.45
CA PHE A 59 1.46 -3.24 16.39
C PHE A 59 1.03 -1.83 16.76
N TYR A 60 -0.09 -1.68 17.46
CA TYR A 60 -0.53 -0.40 18.02
C TYR A 60 0.56 0.21 18.91
N GLU A 61 1.08 -0.56 19.87
CA GLU A 61 2.09 -0.08 20.79
C GLU A 61 3.44 0.18 20.11
N VAL A 62 3.85 -0.65 19.16
CA VAL A 62 5.07 -0.42 18.37
C VAL A 62 4.98 0.89 17.59
N GLN A 63 3.88 1.12 16.89
CA GLN A 63 3.72 2.34 16.11
C GLN A 63 3.54 3.58 16.99
N ARG A 64 2.77 3.49 18.07
CA ARG A 64 2.62 4.57 19.06
C ARG A 64 3.98 5.03 19.61
N ARG A 65 4.82 4.10 20.08
CA ARG A 65 6.17 4.42 20.56
C ARG A 65 7.07 5.00 19.47
N THR A 66 6.92 4.52 18.24
CA THR A 66 7.69 5.04 17.12
C THR A 66 7.30 6.48 16.79
N LEU A 67 6.02 6.80 16.80
CA LEU A 67 5.50 8.16 16.61
C LEU A 67 5.96 9.10 17.73
N GLU A 68 5.87 8.65 19.00
CA GLU A 68 6.39 9.41 20.14
C GLU A 68 7.90 9.69 20.01
N ALA A 69 8.70 8.67 19.69
CA ALA A 69 10.14 8.81 19.52
C ALA A 69 10.52 9.72 18.35
N ALA A 70 9.72 9.72 17.29
CA ALA A 70 9.91 10.58 16.13
C ALA A 70 9.60 12.05 16.44
N GLY A 71 8.69 12.33 17.39
CA GLY A 71 8.41 13.69 17.83
C GLY A 71 7.81 14.59 16.74
N GLY A 72 6.80 14.11 16.02
CA GLY A 72 6.08 14.87 14.96
C GLY A 72 6.81 14.91 13.61
N LEU A 73 7.85 14.08 13.39
CA LEU A 73 8.58 14.04 12.13
C LEU A 73 8.05 13.01 11.14
N VAL A 74 7.05 12.22 11.52
CA VAL A 74 6.40 11.23 10.66
C VAL A 74 5.27 11.88 9.89
N ASP A 75 5.24 11.68 8.57
CA ASP A 75 4.17 12.17 7.70
C ASP A 75 3.04 11.14 7.58
N PHE A 76 3.39 9.84 7.50
CA PHE A 76 2.43 8.75 7.33
C PHE A 76 2.72 7.57 8.26
N ALA A 77 1.67 7.00 8.86
CA ALA A 77 1.71 5.71 9.54
C ALA A 77 0.93 4.68 8.71
N HIS A 78 1.64 3.62 8.29
CA HIS A 78 1.14 2.60 7.38
C HIS A 78 0.77 1.33 8.12
N ALA A 79 -0.41 0.81 7.84
CA ALA A 79 -0.92 -0.48 8.25
C ALA A 79 -1.60 -1.16 7.07
N GLY A 80 -2.06 -2.39 7.21
CA GLY A 80 -2.78 -3.06 6.13
C GLY A 80 -3.65 -4.20 6.61
N ASP A 81 -4.62 -4.56 5.78
CA ASP A 81 -5.42 -5.78 5.89
C ASP A 81 -6.22 -5.99 4.60
N ASP A 82 -6.20 -7.18 4.03
CA ASP A 82 -6.87 -7.44 2.76
C ASP A 82 -8.33 -7.89 2.99
N PHE A 83 -9.28 -6.97 2.81
CA PHE A 83 -10.71 -7.27 2.87
C PHE A 83 -11.31 -7.73 1.54
N GLY A 84 -10.53 -7.69 0.47
CA GLY A 84 -10.94 -8.05 -0.88
C GLY A 84 -9.93 -8.92 -1.61
N ASN A 85 -10.36 -9.44 -2.74
CA ASN A 85 -9.51 -10.12 -3.72
C ASN A 85 -9.88 -9.64 -5.13
N GLN A 86 -9.29 -10.22 -6.18
CA GLN A 86 -9.52 -9.79 -7.57
C GLN A 86 -10.95 -10.02 -8.07
N ARG A 87 -11.79 -10.76 -7.36
CA ARG A 87 -13.17 -11.10 -7.77
C ARG A 87 -14.23 -10.37 -6.96
N GLY A 88 -13.91 -9.98 -5.73
CA GLY A 88 -14.86 -9.36 -4.81
C GLY A 88 -14.32 -9.22 -3.39
N PRO A 89 -15.13 -8.73 -2.45
CA PRO A 89 -14.78 -8.68 -1.05
C PRO A 89 -14.72 -10.09 -0.45
N MET A 90 -13.78 -10.30 0.48
CA MET A 90 -13.62 -11.57 1.21
C MET A 90 -14.48 -11.64 2.47
N ILE A 91 -14.84 -10.48 3.02
CA ILE A 91 -15.72 -10.36 4.19
C ILE A 91 -16.90 -9.44 3.87
N SER A 92 -17.96 -9.54 4.65
CA SER A 92 -19.09 -8.61 4.54
C SER A 92 -18.84 -7.31 5.32
N PRO A 93 -19.53 -6.19 4.99
CA PRO A 93 -19.50 -4.99 5.80
C PRO A 93 -19.90 -5.22 7.27
N ALA A 94 -20.79 -6.17 7.54
CA ALA A 94 -21.20 -6.53 8.89
C ALA A 94 -20.06 -7.18 9.69
N ILE A 95 -19.27 -8.05 9.06
CA ILE A 95 -18.08 -8.64 9.67
C ILE A 95 -17.01 -7.57 9.91
N PHE A 96 -16.80 -6.67 8.94
CA PHE A 96 -15.90 -5.54 9.12
C PHE A 96 -16.29 -4.69 10.33
N GLU A 97 -17.54 -4.28 10.42
CA GLU A 97 -18.02 -3.45 11.53
C GLU A 97 -17.85 -4.16 12.89
N ARG A 98 -18.12 -5.48 12.93
CA ARG A 98 -18.07 -6.27 14.17
C ARG A 98 -16.64 -6.44 14.71
N HIS A 99 -15.66 -6.71 13.84
CA HIS A 99 -14.34 -7.15 14.26
C HIS A 99 -13.22 -6.14 14.03
N PHE A 100 -13.36 -5.27 13.01
CA PHE A 100 -12.26 -4.44 12.53
C PHE A 100 -12.47 -2.95 12.80
N ALA A 101 -13.70 -2.43 12.62
CA ALA A 101 -13.96 -1.00 12.63
C ALA A 101 -13.47 -0.29 13.89
N ALA A 102 -13.76 -0.84 15.08
CA ALA A 102 -13.32 -0.23 16.34
C ALA A 102 -11.78 -0.19 16.46
N LYS A 103 -11.08 -1.25 16.03
CA LYS A 103 -9.62 -1.33 16.08
C LYS A 103 -8.96 -0.31 15.15
N TYR A 104 -9.45 -0.21 13.91
CA TYR A 104 -8.93 0.78 12.97
C TYR A 104 -9.29 2.21 13.38
N GLY A 105 -10.48 2.45 13.94
CA GLY A 105 -10.83 3.76 14.49
C GLY A 105 -9.88 4.20 15.61
N GLU A 106 -9.60 3.33 16.58
CA GLU A 106 -8.65 3.58 17.66
C GLU A 106 -7.22 3.82 17.12
N TYR A 107 -6.78 3.02 16.16
CA TYR A 107 -5.48 3.18 15.54
C TYR A 107 -5.37 4.51 14.77
N PHE A 108 -6.34 4.88 13.96
CA PHE A 108 -6.33 6.12 13.20
C PHE A 108 -6.35 7.35 14.11
N GLU A 109 -7.13 7.33 15.17
CA GLU A 109 -7.15 8.39 16.20
C GLU A 109 -5.77 8.54 16.86
N MET A 110 -5.13 7.44 17.23
CA MET A 110 -3.77 7.46 17.79
C MET A 110 -2.77 8.08 16.82
N VAL A 111 -2.79 7.70 15.54
CA VAL A 111 -1.90 8.28 14.50
C VAL A 111 -2.13 9.79 14.37
N HIS A 112 -3.38 10.22 14.25
CA HIS A 112 -3.74 11.63 14.15
C HIS A 112 -3.33 12.44 15.39
N SER A 113 -3.44 11.86 16.59
CA SER A 113 -3.03 12.53 17.82
C SER A 113 -1.53 12.87 17.86
N HIS A 114 -0.71 12.19 17.05
CA HIS A 114 0.72 12.46 16.88
C HIS A 114 1.03 13.35 15.66
N GLY A 115 0.00 13.86 14.96
CA GLY A 115 0.16 14.75 13.82
C GLY A 115 0.50 14.08 12.49
N ALA A 116 0.51 12.74 12.43
CA ALA A 116 0.74 11.96 11.22
C ALA A 116 -0.59 11.67 10.49
N ARG A 117 -0.50 11.27 9.22
CA ARG A 117 -1.61 10.80 8.41
C ARG A 117 -1.68 9.28 8.40
N THR A 118 -2.88 8.75 8.32
CA THR A 118 -3.10 7.31 8.23
C THR A 118 -2.99 6.83 6.79
N MET A 119 -2.28 5.72 6.59
CA MET A 119 -2.18 5.04 5.30
C MET A 119 -2.52 3.56 5.50
N MET A 120 -3.45 3.02 4.71
CA MET A 120 -3.86 1.64 4.86
C MET A 120 -3.80 0.89 3.53
N HIS A 121 -3.05 -0.22 3.55
CA HIS A 121 -2.95 -1.14 2.43
C HIS A 121 -4.11 -2.13 2.43
N MET A 122 -4.78 -2.21 1.28
CA MET A 122 -5.81 -3.20 1.01
C MET A 122 -5.78 -3.56 -0.47
N CYS A 123 -5.54 -4.83 -0.77
CA CYS A 123 -5.62 -5.32 -2.14
C CYS A 123 -7.06 -5.64 -2.59
N GLY A 124 -7.26 -5.67 -3.90
CA GLY A 124 -8.48 -6.18 -4.51
C GLY A 124 -9.69 -5.26 -4.45
N CYS A 125 -10.87 -5.87 -4.44
CA CYS A 125 -12.16 -5.20 -4.51
C CYS A 125 -12.64 -4.77 -3.12
N VAL A 126 -12.28 -3.56 -2.69
CA VAL A 126 -12.53 -3.05 -1.33
C VAL A 126 -13.40 -1.79 -1.29
N GLU A 127 -13.91 -1.33 -2.43
CA GLU A 127 -14.67 -0.09 -2.57
C GLU A 127 -15.76 0.09 -1.50
N ARG A 128 -16.49 -0.98 -1.15
CA ARG A 128 -17.58 -0.94 -0.18
C ARG A 128 -17.16 -0.61 1.26
N PHE A 129 -15.87 -0.74 1.58
CA PHE A 129 -15.34 -0.41 2.90
C PHE A 129 -14.82 1.03 2.98
N LEU A 130 -14.52 1.68 1.84
CA LEU A 130 -13.85 2.98 1.81
C LEU A 130 -14.64 4.07 2.52
N SER A 131 -15.97 4.16 2.32
CA SER A 131 -16.80 5.15 3.04
C SER A 131 -16.63 5.06 4.54
N ARG A 132 -16.70 3.82 5.07
CA ARG A 132 -16.59 3.59 6.51
C ARG A 132 -15.18 3.84 7.03
N LEU A 133 -14.15 3.43 6.30
CA LEU A 133 -12.76 3.70 6.65
C LEU A 133 -12.44 5.20 6.69
N ILE A 134 -12.97 5.98 5.74
CA ILE A 134 -12.86 7.44 5.73
C ILE A 134 -13.53 8.05 6.97
N GLU A 135 -14.72 7.57 7.35
CA GLU A 135 -15.40 8.02 8.58
C GLU A 135 -14.60 7.70 9.85
N LEU A 136 -13.86 6.59 9.85
CA LEU A 136 -12.98 6.19 10.94
C LEU A 136 -11.67 7.00 10.98
N GLY A 137 -11.31 7.68 9.89
CA GLY A 137 -10.12 8.53 9.83
C GLY A 137 -9.03 8.06 8.86
N LEU A 138 -9.36 7.29 7.82
CA LEU A 138 -8.40 6.93 6.78
C LEU A 138 -8.10 8.14 5.87
N ASP A 139 -6.83 8.53 5.77
CA ASP A 139 -6.36 9.63 4.89
C ASP A 139 -5.85 9.11 3.52
N VAL A 140 -5.17 7.96 3.49
CA VAL A 140 -4.53 7.43 2.27
C VAL A 140 -4.91 5.96 2.08
N TYR A 141 -5.52 5.66 0.95
CA TYR A 141 -5.79 4.29 0.53
C TYR A 141 -4.65 3.78 -0.36
N ASP A 142 -3.92 2.81 0.11
CA ASP A 142 -2.94 2.00 -0.57
C ASP A 142 -3.52 0.56 -0.70
N VAL A 143 -3.76 -0.03 -1.85
CA VAL A 143 -3.35 0.33 -3.19
C VAL A 143 -4.55 0.19 -4.15
N VAL A 144 -4.77 1.17 -5.00
CA VAL A 144 -5.81 1.08 -6.03
C VAL A 144 -5.40 0.08 -7.11
N GLN A 145 -6.14 -1.04 -7.22
CA GLN A 145 -6.02 -2.03 -8.30
C GLN A 145 -7.13 -1.81 -9.34
N PRO A 146 -6.93 -0.99 -10.39
CA PRO A 146 -8.02 -0.52 -11.27
C PRO A 146 -8.60 -1.60 -12.18
N THR A 147 -7.98 -2.77 -12.23
CA THR A 147 -8.44 -3.93 -13.02
C THR A 147 -9.41 -4.83 -12.27
N THR A 148 -9.66 -4.57 -10.99
CA THR A 148 -10.63 -5.33 -10.19
C THR A 148 -12.01 -4.68 -10.23
N PRO A 149 -13.09 -5.45 -10.03
CA PRO A 149 -14.45 -4.91 -10.02
C PRO A 149 -14.60 -3.73 -9.04
N SER A 150 -15.34 -2.69 -9.45
CA SER A 150 -15.63 -1.48 -8.65
C SER A 150 -14.42 -0.62 -8.25
N MET A 151 -13.22 -0.90 -8.78
CA MET A 151 -11.98 -0.21 -8.42
C MET A 151 -11.45 0.72 -9.52
N ASP A 152 -12.30 1.13 -10.47
CA ASP A 152 -11.91 2.14 -11.45
C ASP A 152 -11.54 3.44 -10.73
N ILE A 153 -10.31 3.93 -10.97
CA ILE A 153 -9.75 5.06 -10.22
C ILE A 153 -10.47 6.39 -10.54
N ALA A 154 -11.06 6.55 -11.74
CA ALA A 154 -11.81 7.76 -12.05
C ALA A 154 -13.11 7.79 -11.25
N VAL A 155 -13.80 6.65 -11.12
CA VAL A 155 -14.99 6.50 -10.28
C VAL A 155 -14.66 6.68 -8.81
N LEU A 156 -13.57 6.08 -8.32
CA LEU A 156 -13.13 6.27 -6.93
C LEU A 156 -12.79 7.73 -6.63
N LYS A 157 -12.10 8.41 -7.55
CA LYS A 157 -11.82 9.84 -7.43
C LYS A 157 -13.08 10.69 -7.35
N GLU A 158 -14.05 10.44 -8.22
CA GLU A 158 -15.33 11.17 -8.20
C GLU A 158 -16.05 11.02 -6.86
N ARG A 159 -16.02 9.81 -6.28
CA ARG A 159 -16.76 9.51 -5.04
C ARG A 159 -16.04 9.91 -3.76
N PHE A 160 -14.72 9.84 -3.75
CA PHE A 160 -13.95 9.92 -2.51
C PHE A 160 -12.77 10.90 -2.56
N GLY A 161 -12.41 11.43 -3.74
CA GLY A 161 -11.19 12.20 -3.95
C GLY A 161 -11.12 13.56 -3.23
N ASP A 162 -12.23 14.02 -2.65
CA ASP A 162 -12.30 15.20 -1.77
C ASP A 162 -11.86 14.89 -0.33
N ARG A 163 -11.83 13.60 0.06
CA ARG A 163 -11.57 13.14 1.43
C ARG A 163 -10.48 12.09 1.53
N LEU A 164 -10.10 11.46 0.42
CA LEU A 164 -9.16 10.35 0.39
C LEU A 164 -8.08 10.59 -0.67
N THR A 165 -6.83 10.41 -0.28
CA THR A 165 -5.71 10.30 -1.20
C THR A 165 -5.54 8.85 -1.63
N PHE A 166 -5.23 8.62 -2.90
CA PHE A 166 -5.03 7.29 -3.47
C PHE A 166 -3.54 6.99 -3.66
N CYS A 167 -3.18 5.70 -3.60
CA CYS A 167 -1.83 5.22 -3.89
C CYS A 167 -1.87 4.13 -4.96
N GLY A 168 -0.81 4.00 -5.76
CA GLY A 168 -0.65 2.95 -6.76
C GLY A 168 -1.22 3.29 -8.12
N SER A 169 -2.16 2.50 -8.60
CA SER A 169 -2.95 2.63 -9.84
C SER A 169 -2.29 2.24 -11.16
N VAL A 170 -0.97 1.96 -11.23
CA VAL A 170 -0.34 1.36 -12.42
C VAL A 170 -0.30 -0.16 -12.25
N CYS A 171 -1.02 -0.88 -13.11
CA CYS A 171 -1.30 -2.30 -12.90
C CYS A 171 -0.08 -3.19 -13.06
N VAL A 172 0.31 -3.90 -11.97
CA VAL A 172 1.41 -4.89 -11.98
C VAL A 172 1.00 -6.22 -12.62
N GLN A 173 -0.31 -6.48 -12.81
CA GLN A 173 -0.81 -7.73 -13.36
C GLN A 173 -1.03 -7.66 -14.89
N THR A 174 -1.07 -6.46 -15.46
CA THR A 174 -1.31 -6.24 -16.89
C THR A 174 -0.26 -5.30 -17.49
N THR A 175 -0.45 -3.99 -17.37
CA THR A 175 0.33 -2.98 -18.09
C THR A 175 1.82 -3.06 -17.75
N LEU A 176 2.18 -3.13 -16.47
CA LEU A 176 3.59 -3.15 -16.07
C LEU A 176 4.28 -4.49 -16.41
N ALA A 177 3.56 -5.62 -16.32
CA ALA A 177 4.12 -6.94 -16.58
C ALA A 177 4.15 -7.33 -18.05
N TRP A 178 3.12 -6.94 -18.82
CA TRP A 178 2.87 -7.46 -20.17
C TRP A 178 2.71 -6.39 -21.25
N GLY A 179 2.60 -5.12 -20.85
CA GLY A 179 2.54 -3.99 -21.79
C GLY A 179 3.90 -3.62 -22.36
N THR A 180 3.89 -2.69 -23.31
CA THR A 180 5.09 -2.01 -23.81
C THR A 180 5.40 -0.77 -22.95
N PRO A 181 6.62 -0.20 -23.03
CA PRO A 181 6.91 1.10 -22.42
C PRO A 181 5.89 2.19 -22.77
N GLN A 182 5.43 2.23 -24.02
CA GLN A 182 4.41 3.19 -24.50
C GLN A 182 3.05 2.98 -23.83
N ASP A 183 2.66 1.73 -23.55
CA ASP A 183 1.43 1.43 -22.82
C ASP A 183 1.54 1.94 -21.37
N VAL A 184 2.70 1.74 -20.74
CA VAL A 184 2.98 2.25 -19.38
C VAL A 184 2.95 3.78 -19.35
N GLU A 185 3.64 4.45 -20.28
CA GLU A 185 3.59 5.92 -20.39
C GLU A 185 2.15 6.43 -20.57
N GLY A 186 1.38 5.79 -21.43
CA GLY A 186 -0.02 6.13 -21.68
C GLY A 186 -0.87 5.98 -20.42
N GLU A 187 -0.66 4.92 -19.62
CA GLU A 187 -1.35 4.72 -18.35
C GLU A 187 -0.96 5.78 -17.33
N VAL A 188 0.33 6.04 -17.14
CA VAL A 188 0.84 7.08 -16.23
C VAL A 188 0.26 8.45 -16.57
N ARG A 189 0.30 8.88 -17.84
CA ARG A 189 -0.26 10.17 -18.27
C ARG A 189 -1.76 10.26 -18.01
N ARG A 190 -2.52 9.18 -18.25
CA ARG A 190 -3.94 9.13 -17.90
C ARG A 190 -4.20 9.29 -16.40
N ARG A 191 -3.39 8.62 -15.55
CA ARG A 191 -3.52 8.73 -14.08
C ARG A 191 -3.21 10.14 -13.61
N LEU A 192 -2.09 10.72 -14.05
CA LEU A 192 -1.72 12.10 -13.71
C LEU A 192 -2.76 13.12 -14.20
N GLY A 193 -3.32 12.90 -15.39
CA GLY A 193 -4.39 13.75 -15.94
C GLY A 193 -5.70 13.72 -15.12
N LEU A 194 -5.97 12.62 -14.42
CA LEU A 194 -7.09 12.54 -13.49
C LEU A 194 -6.85 13.36 -12.20
N PHE A 195 -5.60 13.55 -11.78
CA PHE A 195 -5.24 14.18 -10.52
C PHE A 195 -4.34 15.43 -10.69
N PRO A 196 -4.77 16.44 -11.46
CA PRO A 196 -3.93 17.59 -11.78
C PRO A 196 -3.60 18.48 -10.57
N GLN A 197 -4.33 18.34 -9.46
CA GLN A 197 -4.15 19.11 -8.22
C GLN A 197 -3.62 18.24 -7.06
N GLY A 198 -3.11 17.03 -7.37
CA GLY A 198 -2.69 16.08 -6.34
C GLY A 198 -3.79 15.13 -5.90
N GLY A 199 -3.54 14.37 -4.82
CA GLY A 199 -4.46 13.33 -4.32
C GLY A 199 -4.13 11.93 -4.84
N LEU A 200 -2.97 11.76 -5.50
CA LEU A 200 -2.46 10.47 -5.96
C LEU A 200 -0.97 10.33 -5.69
N PHE A 201 -0.59 9.34 -4.93
CA PHE A 201 0.76 8.77 -4.92
C PHE A 201 0.85 7.75 -6.05
N LEU A 202 1.27 8.20 -7.23
CA LEU A 202 1.37 7.35 -8.40
C LEU A 202 2.44 6.27 -8.21
N GLY A 203 2.09 5.04 -8.49
CA GLY A 203 3.00 3.90 -8.38
C GLY A 203 2.38 2.61 -8.90
N PRO A 204 3.12 1.49 -8.79
CA PRO A 204 2.59 0.17 -9.10
C PRO A 204 1.49 -0.24 -8.10
N THR A 205 0.56 -1.07 -8.56
CA THR A 205 -0.57 -1.55 -7.74
C THR A 205 -0.19 -2.61 -6.70
N HIS A 206 1.06 -2.94 -6.58
CA HIS A 206 1.66 -3.85 -5.60
C HIS A 206 3.18 -3.80 -5.74
N ALA A 207 3.92 -4.55 -4.94
CA ALA A 207 5.33 -4.81 -5.19
C ALA A 207 5.53 -5.31 -6.63
N ILE A 208 6.52 -4.76 -7.33
CA ILE A 208 6.85 -5.16 -8.69
C ILE A 208 7.28 -6.63 -8.69
N GLN A 209 6.61 -7.44 -9.52
CA GLN A 209 6.81 -8.87 -9.55
C GLN A 209 7.99 -9.26 -10.44
N VAL A 210 8.59 -10.41 -10.13
CA VAL A 210 9.61 -11.04 -10.98
C VAL A 210 9.06 -11.24 -12.38
N GLY A 211 9.85 -10.86 -13.40
CA GLY A 211 9.46 -10.94 -14.81
C GLY A 211 8.86 -9.66 -15.37
N SER A 212 8.63 -8.63 -14.56
CA SER A 212 8.27 -7.31 -15.09
C SER A 212 9.48 -6.73 -15.85
N PRO A 213 9.31 -6.31 -17.14
CA PRO A 213 10.39 -5.75 -17.92
C PRO A 213 10.98 -4.49 -17.28
N LEU A 214 12.32 -4.38 -17.25
CA LEU A 214 12.99 -3.22 -16.66
C LEU A 214 12.62 -1.94 -17.40
N GLU A 215 12.50 -1.98 -18.72
CA GLU A 215 12.08 -0.87 -19.56
C GLU A 215 10.69 -0.33 -19.20
N ASN A 216 9.76 -1.18 -18.76
CA ASN A 216 8.43 -0.78 -18.28
C ASN A 216 8.54 -0.08 -16.93
N ILE A 217 9.39 -0.58 -16.05
CA ILE A 217 9.66 0.05 -14.74
C ILE A 217 10.26 1.45 -14.93
N LEU A 218 11.26 1.56 -15.82
CA LEU A 218 11.87 2.84 -16.16
C LEU A 218 10.85 3.81 -16.78
N ALA A 219 10.02 3.34 -17.73
CA ALA A 219 8.97 4.15 -18.35
C ALA A 219 7.97 4.71 -17.33
N LEU A 220 7.61 3.91 -16.31
CA LEU A 220 6.74 4.37 -15.21
C LEU A 220 7.35 5.58 -14.50
N TYR A 221 8.59 5.45 -14.00
CA TYR A 221 9.20 6.50 -13.18
C TYR A 221 9.67 7.71 -13.99
N HIS A 222 10.16 7.51 -15.22
CA HIS A 222 10.47 8.62 -16.13
C HIS A 222 9.24 9.47 -16.43
N THR A 223 8.16 8.83 -16.82
CA THR A 223 6.92 9.54 -17.17
C THR A 223 6.31 10.24 -15.97
N ALA A 224 6.48 9.66 -14.78
CA ALA A 224 6.08 10.30 -13.52
C ALA A 224 6.97 11.47 -13.09
N GLY A 225 8.11 11.70 -13.76
CA GLY A 225 9.08 12.74 -13.40
C GLY A 225 9.87 12.41 -12.13
N SER A 226 9.91 11.13 -11.72
CA SER A 226 10.55 10.69 -10.48
C SER A 226 12.01 10.25 -10.65
N LEU A 227 12.48 10.07 -11.90
CA LEU A 227 13.85 9.70 -12.20
C LEU A 227 14.66 10.94 -12.56
N ALA A 228 15.70 11.22 -11.80
CA ALA A 228 16.71 12.20 -12.19
C ALA A 228 17.70 11.57 -13.18
N GLU A 229 18.23 12.37 -14.12
CA GLU A 229 19.19 11.92 -15.16
C GLU A 229 20.36 11.10 -14.59
N THR A 230 20.87 11.49 -13.40
CA THR A 230 21.94 10.78 -12.70
C THR A 230 21.59 9.37 -12.22
N ILE A 231 20.31 9.06 -12.03
CA ILE A 231 19.85 7.71 -11.66
C ILE A 231 19.81 6.84 -12.91
N ASP A 232 19.40 7.39 -14.05
CA ASP A 232 19.38 6.70 -15.34
C ASP A 232 20.77 6.23 -15.76
N GLU A 233 21.77 7.10 -15.66
CA GLU A 233 23.16 6.75 -15.96
C GLU A 233 23.68 5.61 -15.07
N LYS A 234 23.31 5.61 -13.78
CA LYS A 234 23.67 4.53 -12.86
C LYS A 234 22.96 3.22 -13.16
N ILE A 235 21.68 3.24 -13.48
CA ILE A 235 20.91 2.03 -13.80
C ILE A 235 21.40 1.44 -15.12
N LEU A 236 21.63 2.27 -16.14
CA LEU A 236 22.19 1.86 -17.42
C LEU A 236 23.61 1.28 -17.26
N SER A 237 24.45 1.86 -16.40
CA SER A 237 25.79 1.34 -16.11
C SER A 237 25.76 -0.02 -15.40
N LEU A 238 24.75 -0.28 -14.56
CA LEU A 238 24.54 -1.59 -13.92
C LEU A 238 24.05 -2.63 -14.93
N GLY A 239 23.18 -2.24 -15.88
CA GLY A 239 22.71 -3.09 -16.97
C GLY A 239 23.86 -3.53 -17.89
N THR A 240 24.71 -2.60 -18.30
CA THR A 240 25.90 -2.89 -19.15
C THR A 240 26.95 -3.72 -18.40
N ALA A 241 27.09 -3.54 -17.08
CA ALA A 241 27.99 -4.37 -16.27
C ALA A 241 27.45 -5.81 -16.08
N ALA A 242 26.12 -5.99 -16.05
CA ALA A 242 25.48 -7.30 -15.98
C ALA A 242 25.61 -8.07 -17.30
N GLU A 243 25.54 -7.41 -18.45
CA GLU A 243 25.81 -8.01 -19.77
C GLU A 243 27.25 -8.47 -19.94
N GLN A 244 28.18 -7.84 -19.23
CA GLN A 244 29.63 -8.18 -19.27
C GLN A 244 30.02 -9.23 -18.23
N SER A 245 29.15 -9.55 -17.25
CA SER A 245 29.42 -10.56 -16.23
C SER A 245 28.43 -11.71 -16.35
N ASP A 246 28.76 -12.71 -17.15
CA ASP A 246 28.04 -14.00 -17.23
C ASP A 246 28.01 -14.79 -15.91
N LYS A 247 28.28 -14.16 -14.77
CA LYS A 247 28.30 -14.78 -13.44
C LYS A 247 27.97 -13.80 -12.32
N ILE A 248 26.75 -13.30 -12.28
CA ILE A 248 26.24 -12.77 -11.01
C ILE A 248 25.60 -13.94 -10.25
N ASN A 249 26.32 -14.42 -9.25
CA ASN A 249 25.84 -15.47 -8.35
C ASN A 249 24.78 -14.84 -7.40
N LEU A 250 23.50 -14.99 -7.74
CA LEU A 250 22.34 -14.50 -7.00
C LEU A 250 22.30 -14.95 -5.52
N ALA A 251 23.11 -15.94 -5.13
CA ALA A 251 23.25 -16.42 -3.76
C ALA A 251 24.00 -15.46 -2.80
N LYS A 252 24.50 -14.31 -3.28
CA LYS A 252 25.20 -13.30 -2.47
C LYS A 252 24.36 -12.04 -2.20
N LEU A 253 23.10 -12.00 -2.62
CA LEU A 253 22.22 -10.84 -2.48
C LEU A 253 21.09 -11.05 -1.46
N PHE A 254 21.11 -12.19 -0.71
CA PHE A 254 20.19 -12.47 0.41
C PHE A 254 21.00 -12.80 1.66
#